data_7f670d551462a496439651c9963e4f2d
#
_entry.id   7f670d551462a496439651c9963e4f2d
#
_cell.length_a   1.000
_cell.length_b   1.000
_cell.length_c   1.000
_cell.angle_alpha   90.00
_cell.angle_beta   90.00
_cell.angle_gamma   90.00
#
_symmetry.space_group_name_H-M   'P 1'
#
loop_
_entity.id
_entity.type
_entity.pdbx_description
1 polymer ?
#
loop_
_entity_poly.entity_id
_entity_poly.type
_entity_poly.pdbx_seq_one_letter_code
_entity_poly.pdbx_strand_id
1 'polypeptide(L)'
;MRVEPTDGFFGENVIVFEGLHRGGFITRGFEVTPSDLENADPVHHNALESDLTALLAGLKPNHRLQVQWDNSGTFRPALLKFRGATVERATNPWTQRVRNEIFVRNWGMDEAGRLRRERLRLYFTMPVDGDAFGPTRGRASTAALLSAYQEEFHQIGLFLEALFGSAGGRVRAMTDADHFLHYLEFLNPSLHERKISDPLEFFDPEKSIQENCWHGECRPLEKPDTGFYHDGYYHGMLVLKSLPKRTRPGIAYLLTKLGFRDYGITVNIEPVDVERLIDREQKELTRVEGDYESLRKIKLLAAMKTKAAKIARYSNGDSSPYRIQYIIRAWDKTREDLRAKLTALKAAVGNMERAQAYEPALETSARNFFYSSWPGWSFSRYTALWHDYDDALVANILPFSSTPVGHLEDAEFLFEGANGNLVGGRTFCGEGNSLTPQNAVVLGTTGAGKSVLTISILSQTECYYGFTMIAEEGGAYNVYGKTVDPHAEPIVIQANGKLTMNYLDTRGLPLSGLH
;
A
#
# COMPACT_ATOMS: atom_id res chain seq x y z
N MET A 1 2.02 -32.66 4.83
CA MET A 1 3.28 -31.92 4.93
C MET A 1 2.99 -30.64 5.68
N ARG A 2 3.40 -30.54 6.94
CA ARG A 2 3.24 -29.31 7.72
C ARG A 2 4.19 -28.28 7.13
N VAL A 3 3.69 -27.27 6.48
CA VAL A 3 4.44 -26.07 6.19
C VAL A 3 4.28 -25.21 7.44
N GLU A 4 5.26 -25.20 8.29
CA GLU A 4 5.31 -24.30 9.44
C GLU A 4 6.06 -23.06 9.00
N PRO A 5 5.37 -21.94 8.76
CA PRO A 5 5.99 -20.78 8.13
C PRO A 5 6.82 -19.94 9.08
N THR A 6 6.83 -20.20 10.38
CA THR A 6 7.24 -19.16 11.30
C THR A 6 7.92 -19.64 12.56
N ASP A 7 8.96 -20.42 12.41
CA ASP A 7 9.99 -20.49 13.43
C ASP A 7 10.85 -19.22 13.38
N GLY A 8 10.20 -18.03 13.37
CA GLY A 8 10.86 -16.77 13.25
C GLY A 8 10.78 -15.94 14.52
N PHE A 9 11.70 -15.02 14.69
CA PHE A 9 11.70 -14.04 15.78
C PHE A 9 12.02 -12.64 15.23
N PHE A 10 11.64 -11.60 15.98
CA PHE A 10 12.02 -10.24 15.68
C PHE A 10 13.32 -9.88 16.40
N GLY A 11 14.16 -9.11 15.72
CA GLY A 11 15.39 -8.60 16.31
C GLY A 11 15.93 -7.42 15.55
N GLU A 12 16.15 -6.31 16.22
CA GLU A 12 16.77 -5.10 15.66
C GLU A 12 16.15 -4.65 14.33
N ASN A 13 14.82 -4.61 14.27
CA ASN A 13 14.01 -4.19 13.12
C ASN A 13 14.05 -5.13 11.90
N VAL A 14 14.38 -6.39 12.11
CA VAL A 14 14.35 -7.43 11.09
C VAL A 14 13.61 -8.66 11.60
N ILE A 15 13.15 -9.50 10.66
CA ILE A 15 12.54 -10.80 10.92
C ILE A 15 13.58 -11.85 10.60
N VAL A 16 13.83 -12.76 11.54
CA VAL A 16 14.75 -13.87 11.36
C VAL A 16 13.96 -15.16 11.32
N PHE A 17 14.09 -15.91 10.24
CA PHE A 17 13.47 -17.23 10.08
C PHE A 17 14.52 -18.33 10.21
N GLU A 18 14.25 -19.30 11.07
CA GLU A 18 15.07 -20.48 11.28
C GLU A 18 14.43 -21.74 10.68
N GLY A 19 15.23 -22.77 10.49
CA GLY A 19 14.78 -24.16 10.51
C GLY A 19 14.16 -24.78 9.27
N LEU A 20 13.88 -24.09 8.16
CA LEU A 20 13.33 -24.73 6.96
C LEU A 20 14.38 -25.34 6.05
N HIS A 21 15.59 -24.87 6.14
CA HIS A 21 16.79 -25.39 5.46
C HIS A 21 17.98 -25.20 6.40
N ARG A 22 19.05 -25.92 6.20
CA ARG A 22 20.32 -25.66 6.86
C ARG A 22 20.89 -24.32 6.40
N GLY A 23 20.40 -23.27 6.93
CA GLY A 23 20.66 -21.87 6.60
C GLY A 23 19.38 -21.08 6.89
N GLY A 24 19.46 -20.05 7.72
CA GLY A 24 18.33 -19.17 8.03
C GLY A 24 18.07 -18.17 6.92
N PHE A 25 17.03 -17.40 7.11
CA PHE A 25 16.72 -16.23 6.29
C PHE A 25 16.54 -15.03 7.17
N ILE A 26 16.91 -13.87 6.67
CA ILE A 26 16.70 -12.59 7.32
C ILE A 26 15.89 -11.69 6.39
N THR A 27 14.89 -11.03 6.94
CA THR A 27 13.95 -10.23 6.15
C THR A 27 13.74 -8.86 6.80
N ARG A 28 13.68 -7.82 6.00
CA ARG A 28 13.23 -6.49 6.43
C ARG A 28 12.13 -5.98 5.53
N GLY A 29 11.12 -5.38 6.16
CA GLY A 29 10.01 -4.71 5.50
C GLY A 29 10.25 -3.21 5.32
N PHE A 30 9.67 -2.66 4.25
CA PHE A 30 9.61 -1.23 3.97
C PHE A 30 8.18 -0.87 3.62
N GLU A 31 7.63 0.14 4.26
CA GLU A 31 6.36 0.74 3.84
C GLU A 31 6.65 1.72 2.71
N VAL A 32 5.89 1.59 1.63
CA VAL A 32 6.01 2.45 0.45
C VAL A 32 4.68 3.14 0.21
N THR A 33 4.73 4.45 0.09
CA THR A 33 3.61 5.25 -0.41
C THR A 33 4.01 5.73 -1.79
N PRO A 34 3.57 5.07 -2.87
CA PRO A 34 3.86 5.52 -4.23
C PRO A 34 3.21 6.89 -4.47
N SER A 35 3.72 7.62 -5.47
CA SER A 35 3.05 8.83 -5.97
C SER A 35 1.66 8.50 -6.49
N ASP A 36 0.76 9.49 -6.46
CA ASP A 36 -0.57 9.34 -7.06
C ASP A 36 -0.43 9.26 -8.58
N LEU A 37 -0.69 8.07 -9.12
CA LEU A 37 -0.64 7.81 -10.56
C LEU A 37 -2.02 7.71 -11.19
N GLU A 38 -3.09 7.85 -10.42
CA GLU A 38 -4.45 7.63 -10.94
C GLU A 38 -4.83 8.64 -12.02
N ASN A 39 -4.38 9.88 -11.84
CA ASN A 39 -4.59 10.98 -12.78
C ASN A 39 -3.30 11.38 -13.50
N ALA A 40 -2.25 10.56 -13.40
CA ALA A 40 -0.97 10.82 -14.01
C ALA A 40 -1.00 10.59 -15.53
N ASP A 41 -0.16 11.32 -16.23
CA ASP A 41 0.02 11.12 -17.65
C ASP A 41 0.80 9.82 -17.96
N PRO A 42 0.82 9.37 -19.22
CA PRO A 42 1.56 8.18 -19.62
C PRO A 42 3.06 8.23 -19.31
N VAL A 43 3.64 9.43 -19.21
CA VAL A 43 5.08 9.58 -18.88
C VAL A 43 5.36 9.10 -17.47
N HIS A 44 4.52 9.47 -16.50
CA HIS A 44 4.65 9.04 -15.11
C HIS A 44 4.43 7.52 -14.94
N HIS A 45 3.48 6.95 -15.71
CA HIS A 45 3.28 5.49 -15.71
C HIS A 45 4.49 4.74 -16.26
N ASN A 46 5.11 5.24 -17.34
CA ASN A 46 6.32 4.65 -17.90
C ASN A 46 7.53 4.83 -16.97
N ALA A 47 7.62 5.94 -16.25
CA ALA A 47 8.64 6.16 -15.24
C ALA A 47 8.52 5.12 -14.12
N LEU A 48 7.31 4.87 -13.61
CA LEU A 48 7.10 3.82 -12.61
C LEU A 48 7.50 2.43 -13.14
N GLU A 49 7.16 2.08 -14.39
CA GLU A 49 7.60 0.81 -14.99
C GLU A 49 9.13 0.69 -14.99
N SER A 50 9.82 1.78 -15.37
CA SER A 50 11.28 1.84 -15.35
C SER A 50 11.84 1.66 -13.92
N ASP A 51 11.25 2.36 -12.94
CA ASP A 51 11.65 2.28 -11.54
C ASP A 51 11.45 0.87 -10.97
N LEU A 52 10.32 0.24 -11.26
CA LEU A 52 10.05 -1.13 -10.83
C LEU A 52 10.95 -2.15 -11.54
N THR A 53 11.28 -1.92 -12.80
CA THR A 53 12.26 -2.75 -13.52
C THR A 53 13.66 -2.61 -12.90
N ALA A 54 14.07 -1.38 -12.53
CA ALA A 54 15.32 -1.14 -11.82
C ALA A 54 15.32 -1.78 -10.42
N LEU A 55 14.20 -1.74 -9.71
CA LEU A 55 14.02 -2.45 -8.43
C LEU A 55 14.28 -3.95 -8.58
N LEU A 56 13.69 -4.57 -9.59
CA LEU A 56 13.88 -5.99 -9.87
C LEU A 56 15.34 -6.29 -10.24
N ALA A 57 15.96 -5.48 -11.10
CA ALA A 57 17.36 -5.64 -11.51
C ALA A 57 18.35 -5.53 -10.33
N GLY A 58 17.97 -4.83 -9.26
CA GLY A 58 18.75 -4.75 -8.01
C GLY A 58 18.73 -6.02 -7.16
N LEU A 59 17.86 -7.00 -7.46
CA LEU A 59 17.78 -8.24 -6.69
C LEU A 59 18.97 -9.16 -7.01
N LYS A 60 19.78 -9.46 -6.02
CA LYS A 60 20.89 -10.40 -6.14
C LYS A 60 20.38 -11.85 -6.25
N PRO A 61 21.16 -12.77 -6.84
CA PRO A 61 20.85 -14.20 -6.80
C PRO A 61 20.59 -14.69 -5.38
N ASN A 62 19.61 -15.59 -5.21
CA ASN A 62 19.12 -16.11 -3.92
C ASN A 62 18.45 -15.09 -2.98
N HIS A 63 18.39 -13.81 -3.33
CA HIS A 63 17.54 -12.85 -2.65
C HIS A 63 16.10 -12.97 -3.15
N ARG A 64 15.16 -12.52 -2.35
CA ARG A 64 13.74 -12.57 -2.67
C ARG A 64 13.08 -11.27 -2.31
N LEU A 65 12.12 -10.91 -3.12
CA LEU A 65 11.25 -9.77 -2.87
C LEU A 65 9.82 -10.27 -2.74
N GLN A 66 9.15 -9.84 -1.69
CA GLN A 66 7.70 -9.98 -1.58
C GLN A 66 7.06 -8.60 -1.59
N VAL A 67 6.15 -8.39 -2.51
CA VAL A 67 5.31 -7.19 -2.56
C VAL A 67 3.97 -7.52 -1.95
N GLN A 68 3.59 -6.78 -0.91
CA GLN A 68 2.29 -6.89 -0.26
C GLN A 68 1.52 -5.58 -0.37
N TRP A 69 0.39 -5.67 -1.00
CA TRP A 69 -0.59 -4.60 -1.04
C TRP A 69 -1.88 -5.08 -0.36
N ASP A 70 -2.44 -4.24 0.48
CA ASP A 70 -3.72 -4.53 1.12
C ASP A 70 -4.62 -3.30 1.13
N ASN A 71 -5.92 -3.55 1.17
CA ASN A 71 -6.97 -2.56 1.27
C ASN A 71 -7.88 -2.89 2.46
N SER A 72 -7.32 -2.84 3.66
CA SER A 72 -8.01 -3.23 4.89
C SER A 72 -7.86 -2.21 6.01
N GLY A 73 -7.10 -1.14 5.78
CA GLY A 73 -6.87 -0.13 6.80
C GLY A 73 -8.12 0.65 7.16
N THR A 74 -8.24 1.04 8.44
CA THR A 74 -9.29 1.92 8.95
C THR A 74 -8.80 3.36 9.10
N PHE A 75 -9.72 4.31 9.00
CA PHE A 75 -9.46 5.72 9.27
C PHE A 75 -9.82 6.14 10.70
N ARG A 76 -10.34 5.24 11.53
CA ARG A 76 -10.80 5.53 12.90
C ARG A 76 -9.79 6.27 13.76
N PRO A 77 -8.48 5.89 13.78
CA PRO A 77 -7.50 6.61 14.59
C PRO A 77 -7.36 8.09 14.19
N ALA A 78 -7.32 8.38 12.89
CA ALA A 78 -7.24 9.74 12.38
C ALA A 78 -8.54 10.53 12.64
N LEU A 79 -9.70 9.90 12.47
CA LEU A 79 -11.00 10.49 12.78
C LEU A 79 -11.14 10.83 14.27
N LEU A 80 -10.63 9.99 15.17
CA LEU A 80 -10.62 10.28 16.61
C LEU A 80 -9.74 11.46 16.95
N LYS A 81 -8.55 11.59 16.34
CA LYS A 81 -7.68 12.77 16.50
C LYS A 81 -8.37 14.03 16.00
N PHE A 82 -8.99 13.97 14.81
CA PHE A 82 -9.73 15.09 14.24
C PHE A 82 -10.87 15.54 15.15
N ARG A 83 -11.61 14.59 15.74
CA ARG A 83 -12.65 14.87 16.73
C ARG A 83 -12.07 15.47 18.01
N GLY A 84 -10.97 14.92 18.52
CA GLY A 84 -10.27 15.46 19.71
C GLY A 84 -9.88 16.93 19.52
N ALA A 85 -9.24 17.24 18.39
CA ALA A 85 -8.90 18.62 18.05
C ALA A 85 -10.12 19.54 17.91
N THR A 86 -11.27 19.02 17.49
CA THR A 86 -12.53 19.78 17.46
C THR A 86 -12.99 20.15 18.86
N VAL A 87 -12.97 19.21 19.80
CA VAL A 87 -13.39 19.44 21.19
C VAL A 87 -12.46 20.42 21.90
N GLU A 88 -11.16 20.34 21.63
CA GLU A 88 -10.16 21.17 22.29
C GLU A 88 -10.10 22.60 21.75
N ARG A 89 -10.37 22.80 20.45
CA ARG A 89 -10.07 24.05 19.74
C ARG A 89 -11.30 24.81 19.25
N ALA A 90 -12.37 24.11 18.88
CA ALA A 90 -13.52 24.76 18.26
C ALA A 90 -14.35 25.52 19.31
N THR A 91 -14.16 26.83 19.38
CA THR A 91 -14.95 27.74 20.22
C THR A 91 -16.21 28.23 19.49
N ASN A 92 -16.16 28.26 18.16
CA ASN A 92 -17.30 28.69 17.35
C ASN A 92 -18.31 27.52 17.14
N PRO A 93 -19.61 27.74 17.48
CA PRO A 93 -20.62 26.69 17.33
C PRO A 93 -20.83 26.19 15.90
N TRP A 94 -20.62 27.05 14.90
CA TRP A 94 -20.70 26.66 13.49
C TRP A 94 -19.58 25.70 13.11
N THR A 95 -18.34 26.05 13.40
CA THR A 95 -17.16 25.21 13.15
C THR A 95 -17.29 23.87 13.88
N GLN A 96 -17.70 23.90 15.14
CA GLN A 96 -17.94 22.70 15.93
C GLN A 96 -18.98 21.77 15.26
N ARG A 97 -20.10 22.33 14.79
CA ARG A 97 -21.12 21.57 14.08
C ARG A 97 -20.59 20.96 12.77
N VAL A 98 -19.96 21.77 11.92
CA VAL A 98 -19.40 21.32 10.63
C VAL A 98 -18.41 20.17 10.84
N ARG A 99 -17.46 20.32 11.76
CA ARG A 99 -16.45 19.29 12.06
C ARG A 99 -17.08 18.04 12.65
N ASN A 100 -18.07 18.16 13.52
CA ASN A 100 -18.78 17.01 14.06
C ASN A 100 -19.60 16.26 12.99
N GLU A 101 -20.27 16.96 12.08
CA GLU A 101 -20.98 16.32 10.96
C GLU A 101 -20.02 15.57 10.04
N ILE A 102 -18.85 16.13 9.73
CA ILE A 102 -17.79 15.47 8.96
C ILE A 102 -17.30 14.22 9.68
N PHE A 103 -17.05 14.31 10.99
CA PHE A 103 -16.66 13.16 11.79
C PHE A 103 -17.70 12.04 11.75
N VAL A 104 -18.96 12.34 12.06
CA VAL A 104 -20.05 11.35 12.12
C VAL A 104 -20.27 10.69 10.77
N ARG A 105 -20.28 11.48 9.69
CA ARG A 105 -20.42 10.95 8.33
C ARG A 105 -19.28 9.98 7.99
N ASN A 106 -18.03 10.41 8.15
CA ASN A 106 -16.86 9.59 7.78
C ASN A 106 -16.71 8.38 8.70
N TRP A 107 -17.07 8.51 9.99
CA TRP A 107 -17.12 7.38 10.90
C TRP A 107 -18.11 6.31 10.44
N GLY A 108 -19.33 6.71 10.09
CA GLY A 108 -20.32 5.78 9.56
C GLY A 108 -19.93 5.16 8.22
N MET A 109 -19.21 5.90 7.36
CA MET A 109 -18.68 5.36 6.12
C MET A 109 -17.57 4.33 6.36
N ASP A 110 -16.66 4.59 7.31
CA ASP A 110 -15.61 3.64 7.69
C ASP A 110 -16.24 2.37 8.31
N GLU A 111 -17.21 2.53 9.18
CA GLU A 111 -17.94 1.42 9.81
C GLU A 111 -18.71 0.56 8.78
N ALA A 112 -19.29 1.19 7.77
CA ALA A 112 -19.95 0.52 6.66
C ALA A 112 -18.97 -0.09 5.63
N GLY A 113 -17.66 0.03 5.85
CA GLY A 113 -16.64 -0.48 4.93
C GLY A 113 -16.56 0.25 3.59
N ARG A 114 -17.08 1.49 3.52
CA ARG A 114 -17.08 2.31 2.30
C ARG A 114 -15.77 3.10 2.13
N LEU A 115 -15.07 3.40 3.23
CA LEU A 115 -13.76 4.02 3.17
C LEU A 115 -12.68 2.94 3.00
N ARG A 116 -11.73 3.23 2.14
CA ARG A 116 -10.63 2.31 1.76
C ARG A 116 -9.29 2.96 2.06
N ARG A 117 -8.42 2.24 2.75
CA ARG A 117 -7.06 2.66 3.01
C ARG A 117 -6.10 1.61 2.46
N GLU A 118 -5.46 1.97 1.39
CA GLU A 118 -4.45 1.12 0.74
C GLU A 118 -3.12 1.23 1.47
N ARG A 119 -2.43 0.09 1.61
CA ARG A 119 -1.09 0.01 2.18
C ARG A 119 -0.23 -0.86 1.30
N LEU A 120 0.99 -0.43 1.03
CA LEU A 120 1.97 -1.16 0.24
C LEU A 120 3.22 -1.40 1.07
N ARG A 121 3.68 -2.64 1.10
CA ARG A 121 4.89 -3.06 1.80
C ARG A 121 5.76 -3.93 0.90
N LEU A 122 7.05 -3.70 0.98
CA LEU A 122 8.08 -4.50 0.31
C LEU A 122 8.89 -5.24 1.36
N TYR A 123 9.02 -6.55 1.21
CA TYR A 123 9.85 -7.39 2.07
C TYR A 123 11.03 -7.93 1.27
N PHE A 124 12.23 -7.55 1.69
CA PHE A 124 13.48 -8.08 1.14
C PHE A 124 13.98 -9.19 2.04
N THR A 125 14.19 -10.38 1.46
CA THR A 125 14.65 -11.56 2.17
C THR A 125 15.99 -12.01 1.59
N MET A 126 16.96 -12.21 2.49
CA MET A 126 18.31 -12.67 2.17
C MET A 126 18.57 -14.00 2.85
N PRO A 127 19.27 -14.93 2.19
CA PRO A 127 19.75 -16.14 2.84
C PRO A 127 20.89 -15.80 3.80
N VAL A 128 20.96 -16.53 4.90
CA VAL A 128 22.07 -16.48 5.85
C VAL A 128 22.84 -17.78 5.77
N ASP A 129 24.15 -17.70 5.64
CA ASP A 129 25.00 -18.89 5.53
C ASP A 129 25.05 -19.71 6.82
N GLY A 130 24.80 -21.01 6.71
CA GLY A 130 24.93 -22.00 7.76
C GLY A 130 23.93 -21.82 8.93
N ASP A 131 24.26 -22.40 10.10
CA ASP A 131 23.51 -22.29 11.34
C ASP A 131 23.75 -20.94 12.05
N ALA A 132 23.68 -19.85 11.30
CA ALA A 132 24.05 -18.51 11.77
C ALA A 132 23.24 -18.07 12.99
N PHE A 133 21.98 -18.50 13.07
CA PHE A 133 21.04 -18.20 14.16
C PHE A 133 20.69 -19.42 15.01
N GLY A 134 21.44 -20.54 14.86
CA GLY A 134 21.17 -21.77 15.61
C GLY A 134 21.40 -21.65 17.11
N PRO A 135 20.78 -22.52 17.92
CA PRO A 135 20.80 -22.45 19.39
C PRO A 135 22.20 -22.61 20.01
N THR A 136 23.18 -23.03 19.23
CA THR A 136 24.58 -23.17 19.65
C THR A 136 25.37 -21.86 19.64
N ARG A 137 24.84 -20.79 19.03
CA ARG A 137 25.48 -19.46 19.03
C ARG A 137 24.93 -18.58 20.15
N GLY A 138 25.85 -18.03 20.95
CA GLY A 138 25.48 -17.09 22.01
C GLY A 138 24.86 -15.79 21.48
N ARG A 139 24.01 -15.13 22.29
CA ARG A 139 23.31 -13.87 21.94
C ARG A 139 24.22 -12.76 21.37
N ALA A 140 25.46 -12.65 21.86
CA ALA A 140 26.44 -11.67 21.35
C ALA A 140 26.87 -11.93 19.90
N SER A 141 26.97 -13.19 19.48
CA SER A 141 27.29 -13.59 18.11
C SER A 141 26.12 -13.33 17.16
N THR A 142 24.90 -13.52 17.62
CA THR A 142 23.68 -13.22 16.86
C THR A 142 23.52 -11.73 16.63
N ALA A 143 23.75 -10.89 17.64
CA ALA A 143 23.67 -9.44 17.51
C ALA A 143 24.69 -8.89 16.50
N ALA A 144 25.94 -9.39 16.51
CA ALA A 144 26.96 -8.99 15.53
C ALA A 144 26.59 -9.39 14.10
N LEU A 145 25.96 -10.55 13.90
CA LEU A 145 25.44 -10.97 12.60
C LEU A 145 24.29 -10.08 12.13
N LEU A 146 23.33 -9.79 12.99
CA LEU A 146 22.22 -8.89 12.67
C LEU A 146 22.71 -7.51 12.26
N SER A 147 23.69 -6.96 12.99
CA SER A 147 24.30 -5.67 12.66
C SER A 147 24.95 -5.64 11.27
N ALA A 148 25.59 -6.74 10.83
CA ALA A 148 26.18 -6.81 9.50
C ALA A 148 25.13 -6.78 8.38
N TYR A 149 23.98 -7.43 8.56
CA TYR A 149 22.88 -7.39 7.61
C TYR A 149 22.11 -6.07 7.60
N GLN A 150 22.12 -5.33 8.71
CA GLN A 150 21.45 -4.04 8.80
C GLN A 150 22.01 -3.01 7.84
N GLU A 151 23.33 -3.00 7.63
CA GLU A 151 23.94 -2.12 6.64
C GLU A 151 23.43 -2.43 5.22
N GLU A 152 23.29 -3.70 4.86
CA GLU A 152 22.75 -4.07 3.55
C GLU A 152 21.29 -3.63 3.41
N PHE A 153 20.48 -3.80 4.44
CA PHE A 153 19.10 -3.29 4.46
C PHE A 153 19.03 -1.77 4.45
N HIS A 154 19.99 -1.10 5.09
CA HIS A 154 20.07 0.37 5.02
C HIS A 154 20.33 0.83 3.58
N GLN A 155 21.26 0.20 2.87
CA GLN A 155 21.53 0.49 1.46
C GLN A 155 20.31 0.22 0.56
N ILE A 156 19.55 -0.85 0.83
CA ILE A 156 18.28 -1.10 0.16
C ILE A 156 17.29 0.05 0.44
N GLY A 157 17.19 0.52 1.67
CA GLY A 157 16.34 1.65 2.03
C GLY A 157 16.69 2.92 1.27
N LEU A 158 17.97 3.29 1.22
CA LEU A 158 18.46 4.45 0.45
C LEU A 158 18.17 4.30 -1.06
N PHE A 159 18.33 3.10 -1.59
CA PHE A 159 18.00 2.81 -2.99
C PHE A 159 16.50 3.01 -3.26
N LEU A 160 15.62 2.51 -2.39
CA LEU A 160 14.17 2.69 -2.51
C LEU A 160 13.76 4.16 -2.37
N GLU A 161 14.37 4.91 -1.45
CA GLU A 161 14.14 6.34 -1.29
C GLU A 161 14.55 7.12 -2.54
N ALA A 162 15.70 6.80 -3.13
CA ALA A 162 16.14 7.42 -4.38
C ALA A 162 15.20 7.09 -5.54
N LEU A 163 14.72 5.84 -5.62
CA LEU A 163 13.88 5.35 -6.70
C LEU A 163 12.48 5.99 -6.66
N PHE A 164 11.80 5.94 -5.52
CA PHE A 164 10.42 6.41 -5.39
C PHE A 164 10.30 7.86 -4.94
N GLY A 165 11.30 8.40 -4.24
CA GLY A 165 11.29 9.77 -3.73
C GLY A 165 11.31 10.82 -4.84
N SER A 166 11.99 10.56 -5.96
CA SER A 166 12.04 11.45 -7.12
C SER A 166 10.67 11.74 -7.72
N ALA A 167 9.75 10.78 -7.62
CA ALA A 167 8.37 10.90 -8.09
C ALA A 167 7.38 11.39 -7.01
N GLY A 168 7.88 11.84 -5.85
CA GLY A 168 7.02 12.29 -4.73
C GLY A 168 6.47 11.18 -3.86
N GLY A 169 6.93 9.95 -4.06
CA GLY A 169 6.65 8.81 -3.16
C GLY A 169 7.42 8.92 -1.85
N ARG A 170 7.06 8.08 -0.88
CA ARG A 170 7.75 8.00 0.42
C ARG A 170 8.06 6.54 0.73
N VAL A 171 9.21 6.33 1.32
CA VAL A 171 9.66 5.01 1.79
C VAL A 171 10.04 5.12 3.26
N ARG A 172 9.62 4.16 4.05
CA ARG A 172 9.95 4.06 5.47
C ARG A 172 10.33 2.62 5.81
N ALA A 173 11.52 2.43 6.37
CA ALA A 173 11.90 1.13 6.89
C ALA A 173 11.01 0.75 8.10
N MET A 174 10.56 -0.49 8.15
CA MET A 174 9.72 -1.00 9.23
C MET A 174 10.55 -1.32 10.46
N THR A 175 9.99 -1.02 11.63
CA THR A 175 10.52 -1.39 12.94
C THR A 175 9.98 -2.76 13.37
N ASP A 176 10.50 -3.33 14.48
CA ASP A 176 9.95 -4.56 15.05
C ASP A 176 8.46 -4.40 15.41
N ALA A 177 8.07 -3.24 15.92
CA ALA A 177 6.67 -2.92 16.20
C ALA A 177 5.80 -2.92 14.93
N ASP A 178 6.30 -2.34 13.83
CA ASP A 178 5.60 -2.33 12.54
C ASP A 178 5.46 -3.74 11.97
N HIS A 179 6.52 -4.55 12.03
CA HIS A 179 6.49 -5.94 11.59
C HIS A 179 5.48 -6.76 12.41
N PHE A 180 5.54 -6.64 13.73
CA PHE A 180 4.65 -7.39 14.62
C PHE A 180 3.19 -6.97 14.43
N LEU A 181 2.92 -5.66 14.36
CA LEU A 181 1.58 -5.16 14.08
C LEU A 181 1.05 -5.70 12.75
N HIS A 182 1.87 -5.71 11.70
CA HIS A 182 1.44 -6.25 10.40
C HIS A 182 1.14 -7.74 10.48
N TYR A 183 1.93 -8.54 11.19
CA TYR A 183 1.63 -9.96 11.42
C TYR A 183 0.33 -10.16 12.20
N LEU A 184 0.13 -9.40 13.27
CA LEU A 184 -1.12 -9.44 14.04
C LEU A 184 -2.33 -9.13 13.16
N GLU A 185 -2.31 -8.02 12.43
CA GLU A 185 -3.40 -7.61 11.54
C GLU A 185 -3.60 -8.60 10.38
N PHE A 186 -2.51 -9.13 9.82
CA PHE A 186 -2.57 -10.10 8.73
C PHE A 186 -3.27 -11.39 9.16
N LEU A 187 -2.97 -11.89 10.34
CA LEU A 187 -3.56 -13.12 10.86
C LEU A 187 -4.93 -12.90 11.47
N ASN A 188 -5.16 -11.75 12.09
CA ASN A 188 -6.37 -11.44 12.85
C ASN A 188 -7.07 -10.21 12.29
N PRO A 189 -7.90 -10.36 11.25
CA PRO A 189 -8.60 -9.22 10.63
C PRO A 189 -9.48 -8.41 11.60
N SER A 190 -9.94 -9.00 12.71
CA SER A 190 -10.71 -8.27 13.73
C SER A 190 -9.92 -7.12 14.37
N LEU A 191 -8.59 -7.19 14.32
CA LEU A 191 -7.70 -6.16 14.87
C LEU A 191 -7.62 -4.91 14.00
N HIS A 192 -7.98 -4.98 12.71
CA HIS A 192 -8.04 -3.81 11.85
C HIS A 192 -8.99 -2.72 12.38
N GLU A 193 -9.99 -3.11 13.15
CA GLU A 193 -10.96 -2.20 13.76
C GLU A 193 -10.48 -1.59 15.09
N ARG A 194 -9.36 -2.06 15.64
CA ARG A 194 -8.83 -1.65 16.94
C ARG A 194 -7.56 -0.81 16.78
N LYS A 195 -7.41 0.17 17.67
CA LYS A 195 -6.15 0.89 17.80
C LYS A 195 -5.25 0.13 18.75
N ILE A 196 -4.14 -0.40 18.26
CA ILE A 196 -3.07 -0.95 19.07
C ILE A 196 -2.02 0.16 19.20
N SER A 197 -1.85 0.72 20.39
CA SER A 197 -0.94 1.85 20.61
C SER A 197 0.51 1.40 20.71
N ASP A 198 0.77 0.29 21.37
CA ASP A 198 2.07 -0.36 21.42
C ASP A 198 1.90 -1.87 21.17
N PRO A 199 2.19 -2.34 19.95
CA PRO A 199 2.06 -3.76 19.64
C PRO A 199 3.02 -4.63 20.45
N LEU A 200 4.20 -4.12 20.80
CA LEU A 200 5.24 -4.92 21.47
C LEU A 200 4.92 -5.21 22.94
N GLU A 201 3.98 -4.50 23.57
CA GLU A 201 3.48 -4.87 24.92
C GLU A 201 2.89 -6.28 24.95
N PHE A 202 2.42 -6.80 23.82
CA PHE A 202 1.81 -8.12 23.70
C PHE A 202 2.79 -9.18 23.17
N PHE A 203 4.03 -8.79 22.89
CA PHE A 203 5.02 -9.67 22.29
C PHE A 203 5.84 -10.41 23.36
N ASP A 204 5.82 -11.73 23.31
CA ASP A 204 6.65 -12.60 24.14
C ASP A 204 7.90 -13.03 23.35
N PRO A 205 9.10 -12.52 23.68
CA PRO A 205 10.32 -12.81 22.93
C PRO A 205 10.78 -14.28 23.04
N GLU A 206 10.22 -15.06 23.97
CA GLU A 206 10.53 -16.48 24.11
C GLU A 206 9.70 -17.37 23.18
N LYS A 207 8.68 -16.80 22.53
CA LYS A 207 7.81 -17.47 21.57
C LYS A 207 8.13 -17.09 20.15
N SER A 208 7.85 -18.00 19.23
CA SER A 208 7.92 -17.69 17.80
C SER A 208 6.89 -16.62 17.41
N ILE A 209 7.10 -15.95 16.26
CA ILE A 209 6.14 -14.99 15.72
C ILE A 209 4.75 -15.63 15.58
N GLN A 210 4.69 -16.88 15.16
CA GLN A 210 3.44 -17.61 15.00
C GLN A 210 2.70 -17.77 16.32
N GLU A 211 3.39 -18.19 17.37
CA GLU A 211 2.78 -18.38 18.69
C GLU A 211 2.30 -17.07 19.31
N ASN A 212 2.98 -15.97 19.00
CA ASN A 212 2.57 -14.63 19.43
C ASN A 212 1.35 -14.10 18.67
N CYS A 213 1.22 -14.41 17.37
CA CYS A 213 0.22 -13.80 16.51
C CYS A 213 -1.01 -14.65 16.26
N TRP A 214 -0.89 -15.99 16.36
CA TRP A 214 -1.98 -16.89 16.04
C TRP A 214 -2.90 -17.09 17.24
N HIS A 215 -4.06 -16.46 17.20
CA HIS A 215 -5.07 -16.58 18.25
C HIS A 215 -6.33 -17.25 17.70
N GLY A 216 -6.76 -18.33 18.35
CA GLY A 216 -8.01 -19.01 18.02
C GLY A 216 -7.88 -20.20 17.06
N GLU A 217 -9.03 -20.81 16.76
CA GLU A 217 -9.12 -21.96 15.88
C GLU A 217 -9.27 -21.55 14.41
N CYS A 218 -8.56 -22.26 13.53
CA CYS A 218 -8.76 -22.21 12.10
C CYS A 218 -9.61 -23.41 11.67
N ARG A 219 -10.78 -23.17 11.09
CA ARG A 219 -11.70 -24.22 10.61
C ARG A 219 -11.79 -24.19 9.10
N PRO A 220 -11.75 -25.36 8.43
CA PRO A 220 -12.03 -25.42 7.00
C PRO A 220 -13.48 -25.03 6.71
N LEU A 221 -13.72 -24.45 5.54
CA LEU A 221 -15.08 -24.19 5.08
C LEU A 221 -15.71 -25.48 4.56
N GLU A 222 -17.00 -25.64 4.82
CA GLU A 222 -17.79 -26.73 4.26
C GLU A 222 -18.08 -26.50 2.78
N LYS A 223 -18.06 -27.56 2.00
CA LYS A 223 -18.41 -27.51 0.58
C LYS A 223 -19.81 -26.91 0.37
N PRO A 224 -20.05 -26.16 -0.70
CA PRO A 224 -19.16 -25.97 -1.87
C PRO A 224 -18.08 -24.89 -1.70
N ASP A 225 -17.98 -24.23 -0.55
CA ASP A 225 -17.02 -23.18 -0.32
C ASP A 225 -15.60 -23.72 -0.15
N THR A 226 -14.65 -22.91 -0.57
CA THR A 226 -13.22 -23.18 -0.46
C THR A 226 -12.56 -22.10 0.38
N GLY A 227 -11.65 -22.50 1.24
CA GLY A 227 -10.99 -21.59 2.17
C GLY A 227 -11.11 -22.05 3.61
N PHE A 228 -11.05 -21.13 4.54
CA PHE A 228 -11.10 -21.40 5.98
C PHE A 228 -11.77 -20.25 6.74
N TYR A 229 -12.21 -20.56 7.97
CA TYR A 229 -12.74 -19.58 8.91
C TYR A 229 -11.74 -19.37 10.03
N HIS A 230 -11.39 -18.12 10.31
CA HIS A 230 -10.49 -17.74 11.38
C HIS A 230 -10.80 -16.33 11.86
N ASP A 231 -10.64 -16.05 13.14
CA ASP A 231 -10.80 -14.74 13.79
C ASP A 231 -12.14 -14.04 13.48
N GLY A 232 -13.22 -14.81 13.35
CA GLY A 232 -14.54 -14.23 13.03
C GLY A 232 -14.78 -13.95 11.55
N TYR A 233 -13.83 -14.30 10.68
CA TYR A 233 -13.90 -14.04 9.23
C TYR A 233 -13.77 -15.32 8.41
N TYR A 234 -14.45 -15.32 7.28
CA TYR A 234 -14.28 -16.31 6.22
C TYR A 234 -13.17 -15.83 5.28
N HIS A 235 -12.20 -16.69 5.01
CA HIS A 235 -11.06 -16.39 4.15
C HIS A 235 -11.10 -17.20 2.87
N GLY A 236 -10.89 -16.53 1.75
CA GLY A 236 -10.78 -17.13 0.43
C GLY A 236 -9.48 -16.74 -0.25
N MET A 237 -8.96 -17.63 -1.08
CA MET A 237 -7.70 -17.46 -1.80
C MET A 237 -7.93 -17.58 -3.30
N LEU A 238 -7.31 -16.71 -4.06
CA LEU A 238 -7.16 -16.81 -5.50
C LEU A 238 -5.67 -16.75 -5.84
N VAL A 239 -5.24 -17.53 -6.81
CA VAL A 239 -3.86 -17.51 -7.28
C VAL A 239 -3.87 -17.40 -8.79
N LEU A 240 -3.00 -16.60 -9.37
CA LEU A 240 -2.93 -16.52 -10.82
C LEU A 240 -2.43 -17.84 -11.40
N LYS A 241 -3.31 -18.51 -12.14
CA LYS A 241 -3.01 -19.74 -12.88
C LYS A 241 -2.28 -19.45 -14.18
N SER A 242 -2.61 -18.35 -14.81
CA SER A 242 -1.90 -17.82 -15.96
C SER A 242 -1.79 -16.31 -15.85
N LEU A 243 -0.59 -15.81 -16.17
CA LEU A 243 -0.30 -14.39 -16.18
C LEU A 243 -0.84 -13.71 -17.45
N PRO A 244 -1.04 -12.39 -17.46
CA PRO A 244 -1.38 -11.63 -18.66
C PRO A 244 -0.34 -11.85 -19.74
N LYS A 245 -0.75 -12.09 -20.97
CA LYS A 245 0.18 -12.27 -22.10
C LYS A 245 0.80 -10.97 -22.57
N ARG A 246 0.12 -9.86 -22.33
CA ARG A 246 0.56 -8.50 -22.61
C ARG A 246 0.25 -7.68 -21.39
N THR A 247 1.16 -6.81 -21.03
CA THR A 247 0.99 -5.89 -19.92
C THR A 247 1.19 -4.47 -20.40
N ARG A 248 0.72 -3.55 -19.61
CA ARG A 248 0.92 -2.12 -19.76
C ARG A 248 1.03 -1.50 -18.36
N PRO A 249 1.70 -0.39 -18.19
CA PRO A 249 1.71 0.33 -16.94
C PRO A 249 0.28 0.57 -16.44
N GLY A 250 0.06 0.35 -15.14
CA GLY A 250 -1.25 0.52 -14.50
C GLY A 250 -2.26 -0.63 -14.71
N ILE A 251 -1.90 -1.76 -15.34
CA ILE A 251 -2.82 -2.90 -15.47
C ILE A 251 -3.25 -3.45 -14.10
N ALA A 252 -2.40 -3.33 -13.08
CA ALA A 252 -2.69 -3.73 -11.71
C ALA A 252 -3.85 -2.94 -11.09
N TYR A 253 -4.17 -1.74 -11.59
CA TYR A 253 -5.30 -0.94 -11.10
C TYR A 253 -6.65 -1.64 -11.28
N LEU A 254 -6.76 -2.54 -12.25
CA LEU A 254 -7.95 -3.39 -12.39
C LEU A 254 -8.23 -4.24 -11.14
N LEU A 255 -7.19 -4.54 -10.35
CA LEU A 255 -7.30 -5.28 -9.10
C LEU A 255 -7.33 -4.36 -7.87
N THR A 256 -6.53 -3.29 -7.87
CA THR A 256 -6.39 -2.44 -6.67
C THR A 256 -7.52 -1.41 -6.52
N LYS A 257 -8.26 -1.09 -7.59
CA LYS A 257 -9.34 -0.08 -7.57
C LYS A 257 -10.77 -0.67 -7.54
N LEU A 258 -10.93 -1.84 -6.96
CA LEU A 258 -12.26 -2.43 -6.75
C LEU A 258 -13.04 -1.69 -5.66
N GLY A 259 -14.36 -1.62 -5.80
CA GLY A 259 -15.25 -0.83 -4.94
C GLY A 259 -15.49 -1.39 -3.53
N PHE A 260 -14.70 -2.35 -3.05
CA PHE A 260 -14.83 -2.97 -1.74
C PHE A 260 -13.47 -3.05 -1.04
N ARG A 261 -13.48 -3.28 0.28
CA ARG A 261 -12.28 -3.48 1.11
C ARG A 261 -12.15 -4.93 1.57
N ASP A 262 -11.15 -5.21 2.39
CA ASP A 262 -10.84 -6.49 3.02
C ASP A 262 -10.38 -7.55 2.02
N TYR A 263 -9.42 -7.15 1.22
CA TYR A 263 -8.61 -8.04 0.39
C TYR A 263 -7.18 -7.52 0.28
N GLY A 264 -6.28 -8.42 -0.05
CA GLY A 264 -4.87 -8.10 -0.24
C GLY A 264 -4.26 -8.91 -1.36
N ILE A 265 -3.17 -8.41 -1.91
CA ILE A 265 -2.39 -9.01 -2.98
C ILE A 265 -0.98 -9.23 -2.48
N THR A 266 -0.48 -10.44 -2.62
CA THR A 266 0.90 -10.78 -2.32
C THR A 266 1.57 -11.30 -3.58
N VAL A 267 2.69 -10.71 -3.95
CA VAL A 267 3.52 -11.17 -5.08
C VAL A 267 4.87 -11.58 -4.53
N ASN A 268 5.15 -12.88 -4.59
CA ASN A 268 6.45 -13.44 -4.26
C ASN A 268 7.31 -13.44 -5.52
N ILE A 269 8.54 -12.95 -5.44
CA ILE A 269 9.43 -12.75 -6.58
C ILE A 269 10.82 -13.32 -6.27
N GLU A 270 11.33 -14.14 -7.16
CA GLU A 270 12.68 -14.70 -7.10
C GLU A 270 13.43 -14.43 -8.41
N PRO A 271 14.68 -14.00 -8.37
CA PRO A 271 15.54 -14.01 -9.56
C PRO A 271 15.68 -15.44 -10.10
N VAL A 272 15.70 -15.60 -11.39
CA VAL A 272 15.90 -16.90 -12.04
C VAL A 272 17.34 -17.00 -12.54
N ASP A 273 17.94 -18.18 -12.39
CA ASP A 273 19.20 -18.51 -13.06
C ASP A 273 18.98 -18.52 -14.58
N VAL A 274 19.49 -17.46 -15.22
CA VAL A 274 19.25 -17.17 -16.64
C VAL A 274 19.84 -18.28 -17.52
N GLU A 275 21.03 -18.81 -17.19
CA GLU A 275 21.67 -19.87 -17.99
C GLU A 275 20.83 -21.14 -17.97
N ARG A 276 20.39 -21.57 -16.78
CA ARG A 276 19.52 -22.75 -16.66
C ARG A 276 18.18 -22.55 -17.36
N LEU A 277 17.66 -21.34 -17.36
CA LEU A 277 16.41 -21.03 -18.06
C LEU A 277 16.59 -21.10 -19.57
N ILE A 278 17.68 -20.53 -20.10
CA ILE A 278 18.03 -20.60 -21.53
C ILE A 278 18.16 -22.06 -21.95
N ASP A 279 18.91 -22.86 -21.21
CA ASP A 279 19.09 -24.30 -21.51
C ASP A 279 17.75 -25.05 -21.57
N ARG A 280 16.84 -24.75 -20.64
CA ARG A 280 15.51 -25.34 -20.63
C ARG A 280 14.68 -24.92 -21.85
N GLU A 281 14.67 -23.62 -22.15
CA GLU A 281 13.92 -23.08 -23.29
C GLU A 281 14.50 -23.56 -24.63
N GLN A 282 15.82 -23.76 -24.74
CA GLN A 282 16.47 -24.34 -25.91
C GLN A 282 16.05 -25.80 -26.12
N LYS A 283 16.05 -26.63 -25.07
CA LYS A 283 15.54 -28.01 -25.14
C LYS A 283 14.10 -28.08 -25.60
N GLU A 284 13.25 -27.16 -25.07
CA GLU A 284 11.86 -27.07 -25.49
C GLU A 284 11.72 -26.56 -26.93
N LEU A 285 12.57 -25.63 -27.37
CA LEU A 285 12.59 -25.13 -28.75
C LEU A 285 12.90 -26.27 -29.70
N THR A 286 13.95 -27.05 -29.47
CA THR A 286 14.33 -28.22 -30.27
C THR A 286 13.18 -29.24 -30.36
N ARG A 287 12.44 -29.45 -29.25
CA ARG A 287 11.27 -30.32 -29.27
C ARG A 287 10.16 -29.77 -30.18
N VAL A 288 9.85 -28.48 -30.07
CA VAL A 288 8.81 -27.82 -30.89
C VAL A 288 9.22 -27.80 -32.37
N GLU A 289 10.52 -27.68 -32.68
CA GLU A 289 11.08 -27.79 -34.02
C GLU A 289 10.84 -29.18 -34.61
N GLY A 290 11.15 -30.24 -33.86
CA GLY A 290 10.87 -31.61 -34.30
C GLY A 290 9.36 -31.88 -34.52
N ASP A 291 8.52 -31.36 -33.62
CA ASP A 291 7.06 -31.43 -33.78
C ASP A 291 6.58 -30.64 -35.01
N TYR A 292 7.19 -29.50 -35.32
CA TYR A 292 6.87 -28.70 -36.51
C TYR A 292 7.29 -29.39 -37.79
N GLU A 293 8.48 -29.95 -37.85
CA GLU A 293 8.97 -30.69 -38.99
C GLU A 293 8.03 -31.86 -39.36
N SER A 294 7.50 -32.54 -38.33
CA SER A 294 6.59 -33.64 -38.51
C SER A 294 5.16 -33.23 -38.88
N LEU A 295 4.61 -32.20 -38.23
CA LEU A 295 3.20 -31.82 -38.32
C LEU A 295 2.92 -30.58 -39.18
N ARG A 296 3.93 -29.74 -39.45
CA ARG A 296 3.88 -28.48 -40.23
C ARG A 296 2.72 -27.52 -39.85
N LYS A 297 2.33 -27.51 -38.57
CA LYS A 297 1.23 -26.66 -38.08
C LYS A 297 1.71 -25.22 -37.86
N ILE A 298 0.96 -24.25 -38.38
CA ILE A 298 1.26 -22.80 -38.22
C ILE A 298 1.40 -22.40 -36.76
N LYS A 299 0.64 -22.99 -35.83
CA LYS A 299 0.73 -22.73 -34.40
C LYS A 299 2.11 -23.10 -33.82
N LEU A 300 2.73 -24.19 -34.31
CA LEU A 300 4.06 -24.62 -33.89
C LEU A 300 5.12 -23.65 -34.40
N LEU A 301 5.00 -23.17 -35.63
CA LEU A 301 5.89 -22.14 -36.18
C LEU A 301 5.83 -20.83 -35.36
N ALA A 302 4.64 -20.40 -34.97
CA ALA A 302 4.50 -19.23 -34.11
C ALA A 302 5.15 -19.46 -32.72
N ALA A 303 4.98 -20.64 -32.14
CA ALA A 303 5.60 -21.00 -30.87
C ALA A 303 7.13 -21.01 -30.95
N MET A 304 7.70 -21.58 -32.02
CA MET A 304 9.15 -21.55 -32.29
C MET A 304 9.68 -20.13 -32.34
N LYS A 305 9.07 -19.26 -33.15
CA LYS A 305 9.50 -17.85 -33.27
C LYS A 305 9.45 -17.13 -31.93
N THR A 306 8.38 -17.34 -31.14
CA THR A 306 8.23 -16.73 -29.81
C THR A 306 9.33 -17.22 -28.85
N LYS A 307 9.63 -18.53 -28.83
CA LYS A 307 10.66 -19.09 -27.97
C LYS A 307 12.05 -18.63 -28.39
N ALA A 308 12.36 -18.64 -29.68
CA ALA A 308 13.64 -18.16 -30.20
C ALA A 308 13.87 -16.67 -29.85
N ALA A 309 12.84 -15.83 -30.02
CA ALA A 309 12.91 -14.42 -29.65
C ALA A 309 13.11 -14.23 -28.13
N LYS A 310 12.48 -15.08 -27.30
CA LYS A 310 12.64 -15.06 -25.83
C LYS A 310 14.08 -15.41 -25.43
N ILE A 311 14.62 -16.50 -26.00
CA ILE A 311 16.02 -16.92 -25.77
C ILE A 311 16.99 -15.82 -26.19
N ALA A 312 16.79 -15.21 -27.37
CA ALA A 312 17.65 -14.13 -27.85
C ALA A 312 17.67 -12.94 -26.89
N ARG A 313 16.51 -12.49 -26.38
CA ARG A 313 16.44 -11.38 -25.40
C ARG A 313 17.21 -11.70 -24.12
N TYR A 314 17.08 -12.91 -23.59
CA TYR A 314 17.79 -13.30 -22.37
C TYR A 314 19.30 -13.44 -22.60
N SER A 315 19.71 -14.01 -23.74
CA SER A 315 21.12 -14.17 -24.10
C SER A 315 21.82 -12.83 -24.35
N ASN A 316 21.09 -11.85 -24.88
CA ASN A 316 21.62 -10.49 -25.11
C ASN A 316 21.59 -9.60 -23.85
N GLY A 317 20.91 -10.03 -22.78
CA GLY A 317 20.71 -9.20 -21.60
C GLY A 317 19.64 -8.10 -21.77
N ASP A 318 18.80 -8.19 -22.83
CA ASP A 318 17.74 -7.20 -23.10
C ASP A 318 16.59 -7.31 -22.10
N SER A 319 16.49 -8.40 -21.36
CA SER A 319 15.47 -8.66 -20.34
C SER A 319 15.95 -9.69 -19.33
N SER A 320 15.53 -9.54 -18.09
CA SER A 320 15.84 -10.48 -17.02
C SER A 320 14.58 -11.25 -16.59
N PRO A 321 14.66 -12.58 -16.47
CA PRO A 321 13.53 -13.37 -16.03
C PRO A 321 13.44 -13.43 -14.51
N TYR A 322 12.20 -13.36 -14.01
CA TYR A 322 11.87 -13.56 -12.61
C TYR A 322 10.83 -14.66 -12.47
N ARG A 323 10.93 -15.43 -11.41
CA ARG A 323 9.92 -16.39 -11.01
C ARG A 323 8.98 -15.73 -10.02
N ILE A 324 7.69 -15.73 -10.32
CA ILE A 324 6.69 -15.06 -9.48
C ILE A 324 5.55 -16.00 -9.11
N GLN A 325 5.00 -15.77 -7.91
CA GLN A 325 3.74 -16.35 -7.46
C GLN A 325 2.83 -15.20 -7.04
N TYR A 326 1.66 -15.09 -7.65
CA TYR A 326 0.73 -13.99 -7.43
C TYR A 326 -0.50 -14.50 -6.71
N ILE A 327 -0.69 -14.07 -5.47
CA ILE A 327 -1.73 -14.55 -4.56
C ILE A 327 -2.65 -13.38 -4.21
N ILE A 328 -3.95 -13.60 -4.28
CA ILE A 328 -4.96 -12.66 -3.83
C ILE A 328 -5.71 -13.31 -2.68
N ARG A 329 -5.78 -12.64 -1.55
CA ARG A 329 -6.54 -13.04 -0.37
C ARG A 329 -7.72 -12.10 -0.20
N ALA A 330 -8.91 -12.65 0.06
CA ALA A 330 -10.07 -11.87 0.47
C ALA A 330 -10.66 -12.46 1.75
N TRP A 331 -11.27 -11.61 2.57
CA TRP A 331 -11.96 -12.05 3.79
C TRP A 331 -13.22 -11.23 4.01
N ASP A 332 -14.19 -11.84 4.70
CA ASP A 332 -15.44 -11.19 5.08
C ASP A 332 -16.08 -11.87 6.29
N LYS A 333 -17.01 -11.17 6.95
CA LYS A 333 -17.79 -11.68 8.08
C LYS A 333 -18.87 -12.67 7.65
N THR A 334 -19.30 -12.62 6.39
CA THR A 334 -20.31 -13.55 5.83
C THR A 334 -19.75 -14.35 4.66
N ARG A 335 -20.31 -15.54 4.42
CA ARG A 335 -19.93 -16.40 3.28
C ARG A 335 -20.37 -15.78 1.96
N GLU A 336 -21.53 -15.16 1.97
CA GLU A 336 -22.16 -14.53 0.80
C GLU A 336 -21.31 -13.38 0.29
N ASP A 337 -20.88 -12.49 1.19
CA ASP A 337 -20.04 -11.35 0.83
C ASP A 337 -18.64 -11.81 0.38
N LEU A 338 -18.05 -12.81 1.02
CA LEU A 338 -16.80 -13.40 0.55
C LEU A 338 -16.93 -13.95 -0.87
N ARG A 339 -18.00 -14.70 -1.18
CA ARG A 339 -18.24 -15.22 -2.54
C ARG A 339 -18.39 -14.10 -3.57
N ALA A 340 -19.12 -13.04 -3.22
CA ALA A 340 -19.26 -11.86 -4.07
C ALA A 340 -17.91 -11.22 -4.37
N LYS A 341 -17.06 -11.02 -3.34
CA LYS A 341 -15.69 -10.50 -3.48
C LYS A 341 -14.84 -11.40 -4.38
N LEU A 342 -14.80 -12.70 -4.13
CA LEU A 342 -14.02 -13.65 -4.95
C LEU A 342 -14.47 -13.65 -6.40
N THR A 343 -15.78 -13.55 -6.66
CA THR A 343 -16.34 -13.46 -8.02
C THR A 343 -15.88 -12.18 -8.71
N ALA A 344 -15.96 -11.03 -8.04
CA ALA A 344 -15.50 -9.75 -8.57
C ALA A 344 -13.98 -9.75 -8.83
N LEU A 345 -13.18 -10.32 -7.92
CA LEU A 345 -11.73 -10.46 -8.09
C LEU A 345 -11.37 -11.37 -9.28
N LYS A 346 -12.08 -12.48 -9.48
CA LYS A 346 -11.90 -13.35 -10.67
C LYS A 346 -12.21 -12.61 -11.97
N ALA A 347 -13.30 -11.82 -11.97
CA ALA A 347 -13.65 -11.01 -13.13
C ALA A 347 -12.57 -9.94 -13.42
N ALA A 348 -12.06 -9.27 -12.38
CA ALA A 348 -10.98 -8.30 -12.51
C ALA A 348 -9.70 -8.94 -13.07
N VAL A 349 -9.30 -10.12 -12.56
CA VAL A 349 -8.18 -10.90 -13.13
C VAL A 349 -8.44 -11.22 -14.60
N GLY A 350 -9.65 -11.66 -14.97
CA GLY A 350 -10.01 -11.96 -16.35
C GLY A 350 -9.87 -10.75 -17.30
N ASN A 351 -10.09 -9.54 -16.77
CA ASN A 351 -9.92 -8.28 -17.50
C ASN A 351 -8.44 -7.88 -17.68
N MET A 352 -7.51 -8.50 -16.93
CA MET A 352 -6.08 -8.33 -17.11
C MET A 352 -5.57 -9.16 -18.29
N GLU A 353 -5.89 -8.77 -19.52
CA GLU A 353 -5.43 -9.43 -20.75
C GLU A 353 -5.60 -10.96 -20.73
N ARG A 354 -6.78 -11.41 -20.31
CA ARG A 354 -7.18 -12.83 -20.21
C ARG A 354 -6.34 -13.66 -19.24
N ALA A 355 -5.80 -13.05 -18.21
CA ALA A 355 -5.24 -13.79 -17.11
C ALA A 355 -6.30 -14.70 -16.46
N GLN A 356 -5.87 -15.77 -15.82
CA GLN A 356 -6.78 -16.71 -15.17
C GLN A 356 -6.42 -16.84 -13.70
N ALA A 357 -7.41 -16.73 -12.83
CA ALA A 357 -7.31 -17.03 -11.42
C ALA A 357 -7.73 -18.48 -11.15
N TYR A 358 -6.99 -19.15 -10.29
CA TYR A 358 -7.32 -20.44 -9.71
C TYR A 358 -7.81 -20.21 -8.28
N GLU A 359 -8.96 -20.75 -7.95
CA GLU A 359 -9.45 -20.86 -6.58
C GLU A 359 -9.16 -22.26 -6.06
N PRO A 360 -8.42 -22.42 -4.96
CA PRO A 360 -8.08 -23.72 -4.42
C PRO A 360 -9.34 -24.51 -4.04
N ALA A 361 -9.51 -25.70 -4.60
CA ALA A 361 -10.66 -26.56 -4.31
C ALA A 361 -10.55 -27.31 -2.98
N LEU A 362 -9.34 -27.38 -2.40
CA LEU A 362 -9.06 -28.04 -1.15
C LEU A 362 -8.61 -27.01 -0.10
N GLU A 363 -9.09 -27.14 1.11
CA GLU A 363 -8.72 -26.30 2.24
C GLU A 363 -7.20 -26.32 2.50
N THR A 364 -6.55 -27.49 2.41
CA THR A 364 -5.10 -27.61 2.56
C THR A 364 -4.33 -26.80 1.53
N SER A 365 -4.83 -26.72 0.29
CA SER A 365 -4.24 -25.88 -0.75
C SER A 365 -4.45 -24.39 -0.44
N ALA A 366 -5.64 -24.00 0.01
CA ALA A 366 -5.94 -22.64 0.42
C ALA A 366 -5.03 -22.18 1.57
N ARG A 367 -4.84 -23.02 2.60
CA ARG A 367 -3.89 -22.74 3.70
C ARG A 367 -2.45 -22.63 3.22
N ASN A 368 -2.01 -23.49 2.32
CA ASN A 368 -0.65 -23.42 1.79
C ASN A 368 -0.40 -22.10 1.05
N PHE A 369 -1.36 -21.59 0.27
CA PHE A 369 -1.27 -20.28 -0.36
C PHE A 369 -1.35 -19.15 0.67
N PHE A 370 -2.17 -19.30 1.70
CA PHE A 370 -2.21 -18.36 2.80
C PHE A 370 -0.84 -18.23 3.47
N TYR A 371 -0.20 -19.35 3.78
CA TYR A 371 1.15 -19.37 4.34
C TYR A 371 2.20 -18.79 3.38
N SER A 372 2.06 -19.01 2.07
CA SER A 372 2.94 -18.39 1.07
C SER A 372 2.73 -16.88 0.94
N SER A 373 1.62 -16.35 1.43
CA SER A 373 1.32 -14.92 1.44
C SER A 373 1.65 -14.21 2.76
N TRP A 374 2.24 -14.90 3.74
CA TRP A 374 2.60 -14.29 5.02
C TRP A 374 3.66 -13.20 4.86
N PRO A 375 3.62 -12.14 5.68
CA PRO A 375 4.58 -11.04 5.60
C PRO A 375 6.03 -11.52 5.71
N GLY A 376 6.85 -11.17 4.74
CA GLY A 376 8.25 -11.60 4.68
C GLY A 376 8.47 -13.08 4.29
N TRP A 377 7.40 -13.86 4.14
CA TRP A 377 7.48 -15.28 3.79
C TRP A 377 7.52 -15.49 2.28
N SER A 378 8.67 -15.29 1.66
CA SER A 378 8.85 -15.45 0.22
C SER A 378 9.53 -16.76 -0.21
N PHE A 379 9.68 -17.72 0.69
CA PHE A 379 10.41 -18.98 0.45
C PHE A 379 9.58 -20.23 0.82
N SER A 380 8.27 -20.16 0.61
CA SER A 380 7.39 -21.30 0.82
C SER A 380 7.84 -22.53 0.03
N ARG A 381 7.76 -23.70 0.65
CA ARG A 381 7.95 -24.98 -0.05
C ARG A 381 6.83 -25.30 -1.03
N TYR A 382 5.74 -24.55 -0.96
CA TYR A 382 4.60 -24.75 -1.84
C TYR A 382 4.86 -24.09 -3.19
N THR A 383 5.37 -24.89 -4.13
CA THR A 383 5.83 -24.43 -5.45
C THR A 383 4.75 -24.38 -6.53
N ALA A 384 3.47 -24.57 -6.13
CA ALA A 384 2.37 -24.53 -7.08
C ALA A 384 2.15 -23.10 -7.62
N LEU A 385 1.87 -23.03 -8.91
CA LEU A 385 1.52 -21.79 -9.61
C LEU A 385 2.57 -20.67 -9.53
N TRP A 386 3.84 -21.06 -9.57
CA TRP A 386 4.93 -20.16 -9.86
C TRP A 386 5.16 -20.07 -11.38
N HIS A 387 5.44 -18.87 -11.86
CA HIS A 387 5.57 -18.57 -13.29
C HIS A 387 6.87 -17.80 -13.55
N ASP A 388 7.59 -18.19 -14.60
CA ASP A 388 8.75 -17.42 -15.08
C ASP A 388 8.25 -16.32 -16.02
N TYR A 389 8.62 -15.06 -15.74
CA TYR A 389 8.07 -13.89 -16.41
C TYR A 389 9.15 -12.81 -16.58
N ASP A 390 9.10 -12.05 -17.67
CA ASP A 390 10.07 -11.00 -17.97
C ASP A 390 9.92 -9.81 -17.01
N ASP A 391 11.01 -9.11 -16.69
CA ASP A 391 11.09 -7.98 -15.76
C ASP A 391 10.06 -6.88 -16.02
N ALA A 392 9.98 -6.32 -17.23
CA ALA A 392 9.00 -5.30 -17.58
C ALA A 392 7.55 -5.78 -17.40
N LEU A 393 7.30 -7.07 -17.73
CA LEU A 393 5.98 -7.65 -17.54
C LEU A 393 5.65 -7.85 -16.06
N VAL A 394 6.64 -8.23 -15.23
CA VAL A 394 6.49 -8.30 -13.77
C VAL A 394 6.21 -6.90 -13.21
N ALA A 395 7.00 -5.90 -13.58
CA ALA A 395 6.84 -4.53 -13.14
C ALA A 395 5.39 -4.01 -13.35
N ASN A 396 4.82 -4.29 -14.50
CA ASN A 396 3.47 -3.83 -14.85
C ASN A 396 2.34 -4.49 -14.04
N ILE A 397 2.51 -5.71 -13.54
CA ILE A 397 1.48 -6.42 -12.76
C ILE A 397 1.64 -6.23 -11.25
N LEU A 398 2.72 -5.60 -10.79
CA LEU A 398 2.89 -5.30 -9.37
C LEU A 398 1.81 -4.32 -8.89
N PRO A 399 1.23 -4.55 -7.70
CA PRO A 399 0.15 -3.71 -7.16
C PRO A 399 0.70 -2.40 -6.56
N PHE A 400 1.51 -1.66 -7.32
CA PHE A 400 2.02 -0.36 -6.93
C PHE A 400 0.94 0.70 -7.13
N SER A 401 0.03 0.73 -6.19
CA SER A 401 -1.08 1.66 -6.13
C SER A 401 -1.18 2.18 -4.71
N SER A 402 -1.41 3.46 -4.58
CA SER A 402 -1.83 4.07 -3.33
C SER A 402 -2.90 5.11 -3.59
N THR A 403 -3.64 5.38 -2.56
CA THR A 403 -4.57 6.50 -2.55
C THR A 403 -3.96 7.59 -1.68
N PRO A 404 -3.77 8.82 -2.19
CA PRO A 404 -3.22 9.90 -1.40
C PRO A 404 -4.13 10.15 -0.19
N VAL A 405 -3.53 10.16 0.98
CA VAL A 405 -4.23 10.47 2.23
C VAL A 405 -3.84 11.83 2.81
N GLY A 406 -2.84 12.47 2.23
CA GLY A 406 -2.32 13.77 2.67
C GLY A 406 -1.83 13.75 4.11
N HIS A 407 -2.09 14.82 4.84
CA HIS A 407 -1.76 14.97 6.26
C HIS A 407 -2.86 14.44 7.18
N LEU A 408 -3.16 13.14 7.07
CA LEU A 408 -4.28 12.53 7.77
C LEU A 408 -4.10 12.49 9.29
N GLU A 409 -2.87 12.31 9.77
CA GLU A 409 -2.56 12.15 11.20
C GLU A 409 -2.79 13.41 12.03
N ASP A 410 -2.67 14.58 11.42
CA ASP A 410 -2.81 15.89 12.05
C ASP A 410 -3.65 16.85 11.20
N ALA A 411 -4.69 16.29 10.57
CA ALA A 411 -5.55 17.00 9.65
C ALA A 411 -6.30 18.17 10.32
N GLU A 412 -6.18 19.34 9.72
CA GLU A 412 -7.00 20.50 10.03
C GLU A 412 -8.35 20.42 9.32
N PHE A 413 -8.37 19.84 8.12
CA PHE A 413 -9.58 19.56 7.36
C PHE A 413 -9.55 18.17 6.72
N LEU A 414 -10.72 17.59 6.48
CA LEU A 414 -10.89 16.28 5.89
C LEU A 414 -11.83 16.34 4.69
N PHE A 415 -11.47 15.63 3.62
CA PHE A 415 -12.31 15.39 2.46
C PHE A 415 -12.33 13.93 2.08
N GLU A 416 -13.43 13.51 1.48
CA GLU A 416 -13.56 12.21 0.83
C GLU A 416 -12.94 12.31 -0.58
N GLY A 417 -12.00 11.45 -0.87
CA GLY A 417 -11.40 11.33 -2.20
C GLY A 417 -12.29 10.52 -3.15
N ALA A 418 -12.04 10.67 -4.45
CA ALA A 418 -12.82 10.01 -5.51
C ALA A 418 -12.87 8.48 -5.41
N ASN A 419 -11.85 7.88 -4.78
CA ASN A 419 -11.70 6.43 -4.63
C ASN A 419 -12.23 5.87 -3.31
N GLY A 420 -13.06 6.64 -2.59
CA GLY A 420 -13.55 6.25 -1.28
C GLY A 420 -12.47 6.23 -0.20
N ASN A 421 -11.40 6.99 -0.36
CA ASN A 421 -10.40 7.25 0.66
C ASN A 421 -10.72 8.55 1.40
N LEU A 422 -10.05 8.76 2.52
CA LEU A 422 -10.11 10.00 3.27
C LEU A 422 -8.81 10.76 3.08
N VAL A 423 -8.91 12.03 2.72
CA VAL A 423 -7.78 12.94 2.51
C VAL A 423 -7.77 13.98 3.61
N GLY A 424 -6.68 14.04 4.38
CA GLY A 424 -6.44 15.07 5.38
C GLY A 424 -5.56 16.18 4.82
N GLY A 425 -5.88 17.42 5.14
CA GLY A 425 -5.06 18.55 4.76
C GLY A 425 -4.70 19.42 5.95
N ARG A 426 -3.61 20.15 5.79
CA ARG A 426 -3.16 21.20 6.69
C ARG A 426 -2.95 22.48 5.90
N THR A 427 -3.26 23.59 6.51
CA THR A 427 -3.08 24.90 5.89
C THR A 427 -1.62 25.34 5.97
N PHE A 428 -0.91 24.96 7.03
CA PHE A 428 0.52 25.17 7.18
C PHE A 428 1.25 23.83 7.22
N CYS A 429 2.07 23.58 6.20
CA CYS A 429 2.90 22.40 6.07
C CYS A 429 4.37 22.83 6.12
N GLY A 430 5.13 22.35 7.10
CA GLY A 430 6.57 22.61 7.23
C GLY A 430 7.14 21.81 8.37
N GLU A 431 8.40 21.43 8.27
CA GLU A 431 9.14 20.83 9.37
C GLU A 431 9.73 21.94 10.27
N GLY A 432 9.53 21.80 11.57
CA GLY A 432 10.06 22.72 12.57
C GLY A 432 9.41 24.12 12.57
N ASN A 433 10.12 25.11 13.06
CA ASN A 433 9.69 26.51 13.16
C ASN A 433 9.82 27.27 11.82
N SER A 434 9.60 26.63 10.70
CA SER A 434 9.67 27.29 9.39
C SER A 434 8.56 28.34 9.28
N LEU A 435 8.92 29.60 9.26
CA LEU A 435 8.04 30.75 9.02
C LEU A 435 7.79 30.98 7.51
N THR A 436 7.97 29.98 6.68
CA THR A 436 7.76 30.10 5.24
C THR A 436 6.29 30.35 4.93
N PRO A 437 5.94 31.43 4.22
CA PRO A 437 4.56 31.70 3.82
C PRO A 437 4.00 30.54 2.99
N GLN A 438 2.82 30.08 3.36
CA GLN A 438 2.12 29.01 2.64
C GLN A 438 1.10 29.65 1.68
N ASN A 439 1.17 29.27 0.43
CA ASN A 439 0.23 29.74 -0.59
C ASN A 439 -0.52 28.54 -1.19
N ALA A 440 -1.82 28.68 -1.35
CA ALA A 440 -2.66 27.69 -2.00
C ALA A 440 -3.39 28.33 -3.19
N VAL A 441 -3.49 27.61 -4.30
CA VAL A 441 -4.24 28.02 -5.48
C VAL A 441 -5.34 27.01 -5.77
N VAL A 442 -6.58 27.48 -5.88
CA VAL A 442 -7.74 26.66 -6.23
C VAL A 442 -8.15 26.97 -7.67
N LEU A 443 -7.95 26.00 -8.55
CA LEU A 443 -8.27 26.12 -9.97
C LEU A 443 -9.51 25.30 -10.33
N GLY A 444 -10.31 25.83 -11.26
CA GLY A 444 -11.49 25.13 -11.76
C GLY A 444 -12.32 26.03 -12.66
N THR A 445 -13.14 25.44 -13.50
CA THR A 445 -14.08 26.15 -14.36
C THR A 445 -15.19 26.84 -13.54
N THR A 446 -15.93 27.75 -14.13
CA THR A 446 -17.10 28.38 -13.48
C THR A 446 -18.13 27.29 -13.14
N GLY A 447 -18.66 27.32 -11.91
CA GLY A 447 -19.61 26.30 -11.43
C GLY A 447 -18.98 25.02 -10.89
N ALA A 448 -17.65 24.84 -10.97
CA ALA A 448 -16.94 23.63 -10.48
C ALA A 448 -16.85 23.50 -8.94
N GLY A 449 -17.44 24.43 -8.19
CA GLY A 449 -17.48 24.34 -6.73
C GLY A 449 -16.29 24.96 -5.99
N LYS A 450 -15.43 25.76 -6.65
CA LYS A 450 -14.26 26.43 -6.02
C LYS A 450 -14.59 27.13 -4.70
N SER A 451 -15.60 28.00 -4.72
CA SER A 451 -16.02 28.76 -3.53
C SER A 451 -16.57 27.85 -2.42
N VAL A 452 -17.28 26.78 -2.81
CA VAL A 452 -17.80 25.78 -1.84
C VAL A 452 -16.63 25.04 -1.18
N LEU A 453 -15.64 24.62 -1.94
CA LEU A 453 -14.44 23.98 -1.42
C LEU A 453 -13.69 24.92 -0.45
N THR A 454 -13.48 26.17 -0.84
CA THR A 454 -12.79 27.16 -0.01
C THR A 454 -13.57 27.43 1.29
N ILE A 455 -14.88 27.62 1.22
CA ILE A 455 -15.74 27.81 2.40
C ILE A 455 -15.69 26.57 3.30
N SER A 456 -15.68 25.38 2.72
CA SER A 456 -15.56 24.13 3.49
C SER A 456 -14.22 24.05 4.23
N ILE A 457 -13.10 24.40 3.56
CA ILE A 457 -11.78 24.47 4.21
C ILE A 457 -11.82 25.51 5.34
N LEU A 458 -12.24 26.74 5.06
CA LEU A 458 -12.33 27.81 6.07
C LEU A 458 -13.20 27.41 7.26
N SER A 459 -14.36 26.78 7.02
CA SER A 459 -15.24 26.31 8.10
C SER A 459 -14.62 25.23 8.98
N GLN A 460 -13.72 24.41 8.42
CA GLN A 460 -13.05 23.37 9.19
C GLN A 460 -11.81 23.89 9.92
N THR A 461 -11.13 24.90 9.37
CA THR A 461 -9.86 25.43 9.87
C THR A 461 -10.01 26.67 10.75
N GLU A 462 -11.19 27.26 10.84
CA GLU A 462 -11.45 28.48 11.62
C GLU A 462 -10.91 28.37 13.07
N CYS A 463 -11.07 27.23 13.70
CA CYS A 463 -10.61 27.00 15.07
C CYS A 463 -9.06 26.98 15.24
N TYR A 464 -8.30 26.99 14.17
CA TYR A 464 -6.85 27.02 14.19
C TYR A 464 -6.25 28.43 14.04
N TYR A 465 -7.06 29.38 13.56
CA TYR A 465 -6.58 30.74 13.24
C TYR A 465 -7.31 31.80 14.00
N GLY A 466 -6.57 32.73 14.56
CA GLY A 466 -7.13 33.87 15.28
C GLY A 466 -7.69 34.96 14.38
N PHE A 467 -7.38 34.94 13.08
CA PHE A 467 -7.84 35.95 12.13
C PHE A 467 -7.94 35.39 10.70
N THR A 468 -9.04 35.68 10.04
CA THR A 468 -9.25 35.33 8.62
C THR A 468 -9.73 36.56 7.86
N MET A 469 -9.01 36.95 6.80
CA MET A 469 -9.39 38.02 5.89
C MET A 469 -9.80 37.44 4.53
N ILE A 470 -10.97 37.80 4.07
CA ILE A 470 -11.48 37.37 2.77
C ILE A 470 -11.66 38.62 1.89
N ALA A 471 -10.98 38.66 0.76
CA ALA A 471 -11.17 39.66 -0.28
C ALA A 471 -11.78 39.01 -1.50
N GLU A 472 -12.96 39.44 -1.93
CA GLU A 472 -13.69 38.84 -3.03
C GLU A 472 -14.46 39.85 -3.87
N GLU A 473 -14.81 39.45 -5.09
CA GLU A 473 -15.75 40.15 -5.94
C GLU A 473 -17.03 39.30 -6.09
N GLY A 474 -18.20 39.83 -5.70
CA GLY A 474 -19.50 39.18 -5.93
C GLY A 474 -20.26 38.68 -4.70
N GLY A 475 -19.71 38.76 -3.48
CA GLY A 475 -20.43 38.50 -2.22
C GLY A 475 -20.70 37.04 -1.89
N ALA A 476 -19.97 36.09 -2.50
CA ALA A 476 -20.15 34.64 -2.28
C ALA A 476 -19.83 34.20 -0.83
N TYR A 477 -18.93 34.94 -0.15
CA TYR A 477 -18.51 34.62 1.22
C TYR A 477 -19.27 35.39 2.32
N ASN A 478 -20.18 36.27 1.96
CA ASN A 478 -20.95 37.05 2.94
C ASN A 478 -21.75 36.16 3.90
N VAL A 479 -22.36 35.10 3.38
CA VAL A 479 -23.10 34.13 4.21
C VAL A 479 -22.18 33.42 5.18
N TYR A 480 -21.02 33.01 4.72
CA TYR A 480 -19.99 32.36 5.57
C TYR A 480 -19.52 33.32 6.68
N GLY A 481 -19.15 34.56 6.34
CA GLY A 481 -18.72 35.55 7.33
C GLY A 481 -19.73 35.78 8.43
N LYS A 482 -21.02 36.01 8.08
CA LYS A 482 -22.12 36.18 9.05
C LYS A 482 -22.46 34.93 9.86
N THR A 483 -22.14 33.74 9.30
CA THR A 483 -22.40 32.48 10.02
C THR A 483 -21.33 32.22 11.08
N VAL A 484 -20.08 32.56 10.78
CA VAL A 484 -18.94 32.43 11.71
C VAL A 484 -18.97 33.54 12.77
N ASP A 485 -19.22 34.77 12.35
CA ASP A 485 -19.39 35.92 13.22
C ASP A 485 -20.65 36.72 12.85
N PRO A 486 -21.73 36.66 13.65
CA PRO A 486 -22.98 37.41 13.40
C PRO A 486 -22.77 38.93 13.30
N HIS A 487 -21.66 39.44 13.87
CA HIS A 487 -21.30 40.86 13.83
C HIS A 487 -20.40 41.22 12.67
N ALA A 488 -19.99 40.24 11.85
CA ALA A 488 -19.18 40.50 10.67
C ALA A 488 -19.93 41.36 9.65
N GLU A 489 -19.42 42.54 9.37
CA GLU A 489 -19.93 43.42 8.32
C GLU A 489 -18.94 43.44 7.14
N PRO A 490 -19.41 43.13 5.92
CA PRO A 490 -18.56 43.19 4.74
C PRO A 490 -18.21 44.65 4.42
N ILE A 491 -16.93 44.94 4.25
CA ILE A 491 -16.47 46.24 3.78
C ILE A 491 -16.58 46.25 2.26
N VAL A 492 -17.52 47.04 1.72
CA VAL A 492 -17.69 47.17 0.27
C VAL A 492 -16.76 48.27 -0.26
N ILE A 493 -15.77 47.88 -1.07
CA ILE A 493 -14.88 48.80 -1.73
C ILE A 493 -15.44 49.08 -3.13
N GLN A 494 -15.83 50.31 -3.42
CA GLN A 494 -16.33 50.77 -4.75
C GLN A 494 -15.25 51.61 -5.44
N ALA A 495 -15.09 51.47 -6.74
CA ALA A 495 -14.09 52.20 -7.52
C ALA A 495 -14.20 53.74 -7.37
N ASN A 496 -15.40 54.27 -7.11
CA ASN A 496 -15.66 55.68 -6.85
C ASN A 496 -15.97 55.99 -5.39
N GLY A 497 -15.71 55.03 -4.48
CA GLY A 497 -16.00 55.18 -3.05
C GLY A 497 -14.96 56.04 -2.33
N LYS A 498 -15.38 56.66 -1.22
CA LYS A 498 -14.49 57.45 -0.37
C LYS A 498 -13.79 56.58 0.72
N LEU A 499 -13.85 55.26 0.57
CA LEU A 499 -13.21 54.36 1.52
C LEU A 499 -11.68 54.32 1.31
N THR A 500 -10.95 54.78 2.27
CA THR A 500 -9.48 54.66 2.32
C THR A 500 -9.12 53.65 3.38
N MET A 501 -8.44 52.57 3.00
CA MET A 501 -7.85 51.66 3.97
C MET A 501 -6.49 52.19 4.40
N ASN A 502 -6.39 52.62 5.65
CA ASN A 502 -5.11 52.92 6.25
C ASN A 502 -4.54 51.63 6.85
N TYR A 503 -3.72 50.91 6.11
CA TYR A 503 -3.08 49.65 6.55
C TYR A 503 -2.01 49.89 7.65
N LEU A 504 -1.67 51.16 7.96
CA LEU A 504 -0.78 51.56 9.06
C LEU A 504 -1.57 51.98 10.31
N ASP A 505 -2.89 51.93 10.29
CA ASP A 505 -3.71 52.27 11.45
C ASP A 505 -3.63 51.18 12.50
N THR A 506 -2.87 51.44 13.53
CA THR A 506 -2.71 50.52 14.65
C THR A 506 -3.86 50.58 15.66
N ARG A 507 -4.88 51.41 15.43
CA ARG A 507 -6.01 51.66 16.39
C ARG A 507 -5.53 51.93 17.82
N GLY A 508 -4.39 52.59 17.97
CA GLY A 508 -3.81 52.89 19.27
C GLY A 508 -3.02 51.73 19.90
N LEU A 509 -2.81 50.63 19.21
CA LEU A 509 -1.91 49.57 19.69
C LEU A 509 -0.46 50.08 19.63
N PRO A 510 0.32 49.89 20.68
CA PRO A 510 1.73 50.26 20.65
C PRO A 510 2.50 49.45 19.62
N LEU A 511 3.33 50.12 18.82
CA LEU A 511 4.16 49.47 17.78
C LEU A 511 5.05 48.34 18.27
N SER A 512 5.34 48.30 19.58
CA SER A 512 6.11 47.23 20.24
C SER A 512 5.39 45.88 20.36
N GLY A 513 4.11 45.80 20.00
CA GLY A 513 3.30 44.56 19.98
C GLY A 513 3.06 43.99 18.59
N LEU A 514 3.69 44.55 17.55
CA LEU A 514 3.56 44.14 16.16
C LEU A 514 4.76 43.30 15.66
N HIS A 515 5.28 42.41 16.52
CA HIS A 515 6.31 41.43 16.13
C HIS A 515 5.72 40.06 15.94
#